data_5f1d874ab2141901f2a40bf665f0da36
#
_entry.id   5f1d874ab2141901f2a40bf665f0da36
#
_cell.length_a   1.000
_cell.length_b   1.000
_cell.length_c   1.000
_cell.angle_alpha   90.00
_cell.angle_beta   90.00
_cell.angle_gamma   90.00
#
_symmetry.space_group_name_H-M   'P 1'
#
loop_
_entity.id
_entity.type
_entity.pdbx_description
1 polymer ?
#
loop_
_entity_poly.entity_id
_entity_poly.type
_entity_poly.pdbx_seq_one_letter_code
_entity_poly.pdbx_strand_id
1 'polypeptide(L)'
;MIAYKISKNARILFVGINPHPGSYRRGVPFSNNKMFWYLLNRVGLLQEAEKDLKNDQLLKGIYDEKFLPEYGLNFVNLVDRPTIDVTELKKARRRQV
;
A
#
# COMPACT_ATOMS: atom_id res chain seq x y z
N MET A 1 8.98 6.69 -2.85
CA MET A 1 8.82 5.39 -3.56
C MET A 1 8.34 4.34 -2.58
N ILE A 2 7.44 3.48 -3.02
CA ILE A 2 6.92 2.40 -2.18
C ILE A 2 7.68 1.12 -2.53
N ALA A 3 8.33 0.50 -1.54
CA ALA A 3 8.98 -0.79 -1.72
C ALA A 3 7.92 -1.90 -1.79
N TYR A 4 7.97 -2.73 -2.82
CA TYR A 4 7.05 -3.86 -2.94
C TYR A 4 7.46 -4.97 -1.98
N LYS A 5 6.45 -5.70 -1.51
CA LYS A 5 6.63 -6.81 -0.58
C LYS A 5 6.15 -8.09 -1.26
N ILE A 6 7.09 -8.94 -1.67
CA ILE A 6 6.78 -10.17 -2.41
C ILE A 6 7.50 -11.34 -1.77
N SER A 7 6.75 -12.40 -1.50
CA SER A 7 7.28 -13.66 -0.98
C SER A 7 6.40 -14.81 -1.46
N LYS A 8 7.01 -15.96 -1.74
CA LYS A 8 6.26 -17.16 -2.17
C LYS A 8 5.30 -17.67 -1.11
N ASN A 9 5.60 -17.45 0.17
CA ASN A 9 4.84 -17.99 1.28
C ASN A 9 3.91 -16.96 1.92
N ALA A 10 3.62 -15.85 1.23
CA ALA A 10 2.70 -14.86 1.75
C ALA A 10 1.28 -15.43 1.84
N ARG A 11 0.58 -15.02 2.90
CA ARG A 11 -0.81 -15.42 3.12
C ARG A 11 -1.75 -14.70 2.16
N ILE A 12 -1.48 -13.44 1.87
CA ILE A 12 -2.33 -12.58 1.04
C ILE A 12 -1.42 -11.67 0.22
N LEU A 13 -1.76 -11.49 -1.06
CA LEU A 13 -1.15 -10.48 -1.92
C LEU A 13 -2.18 -9.39 -2.20
N PHE A 14 -1.85 -8.16 -1.83
CA PHE A 14 -2.64 -6.99 -2.20
C PHE A 14 -2.07 -6.38 -3.48
N VAL A 15 -2.92 -6.14 -4.46
CA VAL A 15 -2.53 -5.55 -5.74
C VAL A 15 -3.24 -4.21 -5.88
N GLY A 16 -2.46 -3.13 -5.95
CA GLY A 16 -2.98 -1.81 -6.26
C GLY A 16 -2.82 -1.48 -7.73
N ILE A 17 -3.52 -0.46 -8.20
CA ILE A 17 -3.37 0.02 -9.58
C ILE A 17 -2.13 0.89 -9.67
N ASN A 18 -2.12 1.97 -8.89
CA ASN A 18 -0.98 2.89 -8.80
C ASN A 18 -1.09 3.68 -7.49
N PRO A 19 0.03 4.18 -6.96
CA PRO A 19 -0.01 4.88 -5.69
C PRO A 19 -0.61 6.28 -5.82
N HIS A 20 -1.33 6.72 -4.79
CA HIS A 20 -1.65 8.13 -4.62
C HIS A 20 -0.34 8.91 -4.38
N PRO A 21 -0.19 10.16 -4.88
CA PRO A 21 1.04 10.93 -4.66
C PRO A 21 1.47 11.02 -3.20
N GLY A 22 0.52 11.19 -2.28
CA GLY A 22 0.81 11.20 -0.84
C GLY A 22 1.37 9.88 -0.33
N SER A 23 0.77 8.76 -0.73
CA SER A 23 1.27 7.44 -0.35
C SER A 23 2.64 7.16 -0.93
N TYR A 24 2.89 7.57 -2.16
CA TYR A 24 4.18 7.43 -2.81
C TYR A 24 5.28 8.19 -2.05
N ARG A 25 4.98 9.42 -1.64
CA ARG A 25 5.94 10.23 -0.85
C ARG A 25 6.21 9.62 0.52
N ARG A 26 5.20 9.07 1.19
CA ARG A 26 5.37 8.42 2.50
C ARG A 26 6.08 7.07 2.39
N GLY A 27 6.07 6.46 1.22
CA GLY A 27 6.61 5.11 1.04
C GLY A 27 5.74 4.03 1.66
N VAL A 28 4.42 4.27 1.80
CA VAL A 28 3.46 3.34 2.39
C VAL A 28 2.22 3.27 1.51
N PRO A 29 1.85 2.07 1.03
CA PRO A 29 0.65 1.93 0.19
C PRO A 29 -0.61 2.25 0.98
N PHE A 30 -1.60 2.83 0.30
CA PHE A 30 -2.93 3.11 0.87
C PHE A 30 -2.91 4.00 2.11
N SER A 31 -1.93 4.91 2.20
CA SER A 31 -1.75 5.73 3.40
C SER A 31 -2.28 7.17 3.27
N ASN A 32 -2.78 7.55 2.10
CA ASN A 32 -3.42 8.85 1.95
C ASN A 32 -4.76 8.89 2.68
N ASN A 33 -5.57 7.85 2.51
CA ASN A 33 -6.73 7.55 3.34
C ASN A 33 -6.43 6.21 4.00
N LYS A 34 -6.29 6.20 5.30
CA LYS A 34 -5.78 5.02 6.02
C LYS A 34 -6.83 3.95 6.31
N MET A 35 -7.99 4.02 5.67
CA MET A 35 -9.07 3.04 5.90
C MET A 35 -8.61 1.61 5.62
N PHE A 36 -7.79 1.39 4.60
CA PHE A 36 -7.21 0.07 4.32
C PHE A 36 -6.52 -0.51 5.57
N TRP A 37 -5.68 0.30 6.21
CA TRP A 37 -4.92 -0.12 7.38
C TRP A 37 -5.82 -0.37 8.58
N TYR A 38 -6.83 0.48 8.78
CA TYR A 38 -7.80 0.27 9.86
C TYR A 38 -8.60 -1.01 9.65
N LEU A 39 -8.98 -1.32 8.41
CA LEU A 39 -9.69 -2.56 8.10
C LEU A 39 -8.83 -3.79 8.34
N LEU A 40 -7.54 -3.75 8.01
CA LEU A 40 -6.63 -4.85 8.31
C LEU A 40 -6.59 -5.13 9.82
N ASN A 41 -6.58 -4.09 10.64
CA ASN A 41 -6.65 -4.25 12.09
C ASN A 41 -7.98 -4.86 12.53
N ARG A 42 -9.09 -4.35 12.00
CA ARG A 42 -10.44 -4.81 12.40
C ARG A 42 -10.70 -6.26 12.04
N VAL A 43 -10.13 -6.76 10.94
CA VAL A 43 -10.28 -8.17 10.54
C VAL A 43 -9.20 -9.07 11.15
N GLY A 44 -8.31 -8.53 11.98
CA GLY A 44 -7.33 -9.32 12.70
C GLY A 44 -6.04 -9.63 11.92
N LEU A 45 -5.81 -8.99 10.78
CA LEU A 45 -4.56 -9.18 10.02
C LEU A 45 -3.41 -8.34 10.57
N LEU A 46 -3.70 -7.23 11.25
CA LEU A 46 -2.73 -6.42 11.99
C LEU A 46 -3.13 -6.33 13.45
N GLN A 47 -2.15 -6.25 14.33
CA GLN A 47 -2.39 -6.16 15.77
C GLN A 47 -2.21 -4.75 16.32
N GLU A 48 -1.59 -3.84 15.58
CA GLU A 48 -1.39 -2.46 16.02
C GLU A 48 -2.72 -1.73 16.14
N ALA A 49 -2.86 -0.92 17.21
CA ALA A 49 -4.06 -0.12 17.44
C ALA A 49 -4.24 0.95 16.36
N GLU A 50 -5.48 1.34 16.07
CA GLU A 50 -5.76 2.39 15.08
C GLU A 50 -5.03 3.69 15.39
N LYS A 51 -4.87 4.04 16.67
CA LYS A 51 -4.15 5.25 17.06
C LYS A 51 -2.70 5.25 16.58
N ASP A 52 -2.06 4.07 16.55
CA ASP A 52 -0.69 3.92 16.07
C ASP A 52 -0.65 3.98 14.56
N LEU A 53 -1.65 3.44 13.88
CA LEU A 53 -1.75 3.48 12.42
C LEU A 53 -1.96 4.90 11.89
N LYS A 54 -2.51 5.80 12.70
CA LYS A 54 -2.66 7.21 12.33
C LYS A 54 -1.32 7.95 12.25
N ASN A 55 -0.30 7.47 12.95
CA ASN A 55 1.01 8.06 12.94
C ASN A 55 1.80 7.58 11.72
N ASP A 56 2.19 8.50 10.83
CA ASP A 56 2.86 8.14 9.58
C ASP A 56 4.19 7.43 9.78
N GLN A 57 4.96 7.81 10.80
CA GLN A 57 6.24 7.18 11.08
C GLN A 57 6.06 5.76 11.61
N LEU A 58 5.11 5.55 12.51
CA LEU A 58 4.81 4.20 13.01
C LEU A 58 4.28 3.31 11.89
N LEU A 59 3.39 3.84 11.06
CA LEU A 59 2.83 3.10 9.93
C LEU A 59 3.92 2.70 8.93
N LYS A 60 4.86 3.59 8.65
CA LYS A 60 6.00 3.30 7.78
C LYS A 60 6.84 2.16 8.36
N GLY A 61 7.12 2.18 9.65
CA GLY A 61 7.84 1.10 10.33
C GLY A 61 7.11 -0.23 10.25
N ILE A 62 5.79 -0.22 10.45
CA ILE A 62 4.97 -1.44 10.33
C ILE A 62 5.06 -2.01 8.91
N TYR A 63 4.93 -1.16 7.89
CA TYR A 63 5.03 -1.61 6.51
C TYR A 63 6.42 -2.16 6.19
N ASP A 64 7.48 -1.46 6.59
CA ASP A 64 8.84 -1.86 6.27
C ASP A 64 9.30 -3.11 7.02
N GLU A 65 8.90 -3.27 8.29
CA GLU A 65 9.48 -4.26 9.19
C GLU A 65 8.55 -5.42 9.53
N LYS A 66 7.24 -5.24 9.44
CA LYS A 66 6.26 -6.21 9.91
C LYS A 66 5.33 -6.76 8.85
N PHE A 67 5.02 -5.96 7.82
CA PHE A 67 3.99 -6.29 6.83
C PHE A 67 4.24 -7.67 6.21
N LEU A 68 5.42 -7.90 5.65
CA LEU A 68 5.79 -9.19 5.06
C LEU A 68 6.34 -10.16 6.11
N PRO A 69 7.39 -9.83 6.89
CA PRO A 69 8.02 -10.86 7.71
C PRO A 69 7.18 -11.31 8.90
N GLU A 70 6.40 -10.44 9.49
CA GLU A 70 5.60 -10.80 10.67
C GLU A 70 4.18 -11.18 10.31
N TYR A 71 3.52 -10.45 9.42
CA TYR A 71 2.12 -10.68 9.10
C TYR A 71 1.91 -11.51 7.84
N GLY A 72 2.94 -11.77 7.06
CA GLY A 72 2.85 -12.60 5.86
C GLY A 72 2.03 -11.95 4.74
N LEU A 73 2.10 -10.63 4.62
CA LEU A 73 1.33 -9.88 3.63
C LEU A 73 2.25 -9.38 2.52
N ASN A 74 1.81 -9.48 1.29
CA ASN A 74 2.51 -8.97 0.12
C ASN A 74 1.77 -7.80 -0.49
N PHE A 75 2.50 -6.94 -1.19
CA PHE A 75 1.92 -5.81 -1.88
C PHE A 75 2.70 -5.47 -3.15
N VAL A 76 1.97 -5.23 -4.26
CA VAL A 76 2.51 -4.67 -5.49
C VAL A 76 1.51 -3.69 -6.10
N ASN A 77 1.99 -2.72 -6.86
CA ASN A 77 1.17 -1.91 -7.75
C ASN A 77 1.39 -2.33 -9.20
N LEU A 78 0.35 -2.25 -10.02
CA LEU A 78 0.47 -2.49 -11.46
C LEU A 78 1.31 -1.41 -12.13
N VAL A 79 1.20 -0.17 -11.65
CA VAL A 79 2.00 0.98 -12.09
C VAL A 79 2.67 1.57 -10.85
N ASP A 80 3.99 1.73 -10.88
CA ASP A 80 4.77 2.16 -9.72
C ASP A 80 4.89 3.68 -9.58
N ARG A 81 4.27 4.44 -10.49
CA ARG A 81 4.28 5.90 -10.47
C ARG A 81 2.90 6.44 -10.11
N PRO A 82 2.83 7.52 -9.31
CA PRO A 82 1.54 8.11 -8.97
C PRO A 82 0.89 8.78 -10.17
N THR A 83 -0.44 8.62 -10.25
CA THR A 83 -1.31 9.44 -11.11
C THR A 83 -2.43 9.99 -10.24
N ILE A 84 -3.12 11.02 -10.72
CA ILE A 84 -4.21 11.62 -9.95
C ILE A 84 -5.40 10.66 -9.87
N ASP A 85 -5.71 10.01 -10.99
CA ASP A 85 -6.78 9.01 -11.04
C ASP A 85 -6.57 8.02 -12.18
N VAL A 86 -7.43 6.98 -12.24
CA VAL A 86 -7.37 5.93 -13.26
C VAL A 86 -7.66 6.45 -14.67
N THR A 87 -8.41 7.54 -14.79
CA THR A 87 -8.74 8.14 -16.08
C THR A 87 -7.48 8.61 -16.81
N GLU A 88 -6.50 9.14 -16.09
CA GLU A 88 -5.23 9.56 -16.69
C GLU A 88 -4.47 8.39 -17.30
N LEU A 89 -4.48 7.24 -16.64
CA LEU A 89 -3.86 6.03 -17.18
C LEU A 89 -4.51 5.60 -18.49
N LYS A 90 -5.83 5.66 -18.56
CA LYS A 90 -6.58 5.34 -19.78
C LYS A 90 -6.26 6.30 -20.92
N LYS A 91 -6.13 7.59 -20.64
CA LYS A 91 -5.73 8.58 -21.64
C LYS A 91 -4.32 8.32 -22.16
N ALA A 92 -3.38 8.02 -21.29
CA ALA A 92 -2.02 7.71 -21.68
C ALA A 92 -1.96 6.47 -22.60
N ARG A 93 -2.75 5.43 -22.31
CA ARG A 93 -2.85 4.25 -23.19
C ARG A 93 -3.36 4.59 -24.57
N ARG A 94 -4.42 5.42 -24.66
CA ARG A 94 -5.01 5.80 -25.94
C ARG A 94 -4.02 6.56 -26.81
N ARG A 95 -3.13 7.35 -26.22
CA ARG A 95 -2.12 8.13 -26.95
C ARG A 95 -0.99 7.28 -27.49
N GLN A 96 -0.78 6.11 -26.96
CA GLN A 96 0.28 5.19 -27.38
C GLN A 96 -0.13 4.27 -28.53
N VAL A 97 -1.38 4.28 -28.91
CA VAL A 97 -1.91 3.45 -30.00
C VAL A 97 -1.84 4.22 -31.38
#